data_b36488c3f72792112aaf99e774c63745
#
_entry.id   b36488c3f72792112aaf99e774c63745
#
_cell.length_a   1.000
_cell.length_b   1.000
_cell.length_c   1.000
_cell.angle_alpha   90.00
_cell.angle_beta   90.00
_cell.angle_gamma   90.00
#
_symmetry.space_group_name_H-M   'P 1'
#
loop_
_entity.id
_entity.type
_entity.pdbx_description
1 polymer ?
#
loop_
_entity_poly.entity_id
_entity_poly.type
_entity_poly.pdbx_seq_one_letter_code
_entity_poly.pdbx_strand_id
1 'polypeptide(L)'
;MNNKSSITALMSSFGRAFHTENEEHPVFEDHLAKKLMTAEEYAAVQGYILDGVQFFEPELDPAKQEPTELLHRIVNVHIAPSPLCRAAYTEQALKAAALTGTKQYVILGAGMDTFAFREKEFLAKHRVFEVDHPLTQTDKRERITRTGWTVPGNLAFVPVDFTKDNLTECLITAGFDPSVKSFFSWLGVTYYLSAEAIDTMLTALSRLCADGSTIVFDYPDEDFFDAREKRVQNTIMMAKAGGEPMQSAFSYKELEKLLEKHGFLIYELLTPDDIQKDIIDKAGADMKAFEHVNYCLAVRKDKFGSFHADNL
;
A
#
# COMPACT_ATOMS: atom_id res chain seq x y z
N MET A 1 -6.75 18.61 19.09
CA MET A 1 -6.00 17.85 18.07
C MET A 1 -6.96 17.51 16.98
N ASN A 2 -6.70 17.94 15.76
CA ASN A 2 -7.67 17.83 14.66
C ASN A 2 -7.89 16.37 14.28
N ASN A 3 -9.16 15.98 14.26
CA ASN A 3 -9.70 14.70 13.78
C ASN A 3 -9.56 14.60 12.22
N LYS A 4 -8.35 14.71 11.68
CA LYS A 4 -8.14 14.68 10.23
C LYS A 4 -7.51 13.35 9.84
N SER A 5 -8.03 12.80 8.75
CA SER A 5 -7.44 11.70 7.96
C SER A 5 -5.94 11.89 7.80
N SER A 6 -5.18 10.80 7.77
CA SER A 6 -3.76 10.84 7.45
C SER A 6 -3.53 11.59 6.14
N ILE A 7 -2.68 12.62 6.17
CA ILE A 7 -2.30 13.39 4.97
C ILE A 7 -1.72 12.45 3.92
N THR A 8 -0.97 11.45 4.34
CA THR A 8 -0.38 10.41 3.50
C THR A 8 -1.45 9.60 2.76
N ALA A 9 -2.56 9.25 3.44
CA ALA A 9 -3.68 8.56 2.81
C ALA A 9 -4.37 9.42 1.75
N LEU A 10 -4.54 10.72 2.00
CA LEU A 10 -5.11 11.66 1.01
C LEU A 10 -4.18 11.87 -0.18
N MET A 11 -2.87 12.02 0.05
CA MET A 11 -1.88 12.15 -1.03
C MET A 11 -1.84 10.90 -1.92
N SER A 12 -1.88 9.71 -1.31
CA SER A 12 -1.97 8.44 -2.06
C SER A 12 -3.26 8.34 -2.87
N SER A 13 -4.40 8.74 -2.31
CA SER A 13 -5.68 8.77 -3.02
C SER A 13 -5.66 9.78 -4.18
N PHE A 14 -5.09 10.95 -3.96
CA PHE A 14 -4.90 11.96 -4.99
C PHE A 14 -4.03 11.44 -6.13
N GLY A 15 -2.87 10.83 -5.85
CA GLY A 15 -1.98 10.27 -6.87
C GLY A 15 -2.68 9.24 -7.75
N ARG A 16 -3.46 8.32 -7.15
CA ARG A 16 -4.24 7.32 -7.89
C ARG A 16 -5.34 7.96 -8.75
N ALA A 17 -6.06 8.94 -8.19
CA ALA A 17 -7.10 9.65 -8.91
C ALA A 17 -6.54 10.46 -10.09
N PHE A 18 -5.47 11.23 -9.83
CA PHE A 18 -4.84 12.07 -10.84
C PHE A 18 -4.29 11.23 -11.99
N HIS A 19 -3.56 10.17 -11.70
CA HIS A 19 -3.00 9.27 -12.70
C HIS A 19 -4.10 8.62 -13.56
N THR A 20 -5.16 8.09 -12.93
CA THR A 20 -6.29 7.49 -13.65
C THR A 20 -6.97 8.47 -14.61
N GLU A 21 -7.02 9.77 -14.28
CA GLU A 21 -7.69 10.80 -15.09
C GLU A 21 -6.81 11.41 -16.18
N ASN A 22 -5.48 11.36 -16.02
CA ASN A 22 -4.57 12.12 -16.88
C ASN A 22 -3.62 11.26 -17.72
N GLU A 23 -3.56 9.96 -17.49
CA GLU A 23 -2.70 9.05 -18.25
C GLU A 23 -3.50 8.27 -19.29
N GLU A 24 -2.95 8.19 -20.50
CA GLU A 24 -3.53 7.35 -21.57
C GLU A 24 -3.33 5.85 -21.29
N HIS A 25 -2.20 5.51 -20.67
CA HIS A 25 -1.83 4.14 -20.29
C HIS A 25 -1.50 4.07 -18.79
N PRO A 26 -2.53 4.07 -17.93
CA PRO A 26 -2.30 4.07 -16.50
C PRO A 26 -1.70 2.75 -16.02
N VAL A 27 -0.69 2.84 -15.14
CA VAL A 27 -0.10 1.68 -14.45
C VAL A 27 -1.13 0.97 -13.58
N PHE A 28 -2.05 1.77 -13.01
CA PHE A 28 -3.12 1.28 -12.15
C PHE A 28 -4.33 2.21 -12.24
N GLU A 29 -5.49 1.64 -12.51
CA GLU A 29 -6.74 2.41 -12.62
C GLU A 29 -7.53 2.37 -11.32
N ASP A 30 -7.80 3.55 -10.75
CA ASP A 30 -8.68 3.71 -9.60
C ASP A 30 -9.71 4.82 -9.83
N HIS A 31 -10.74 4.51 -10.60
CA HIS A 31 -11.84 5.45 -10.91
C HIS A 31 -12.64 5.90 -9.70
N LEU A 32 -12.42 5.29 -8.53
CA LEU A 32 -13.15 5.59 -7.31
C LEU A 32 -12.34 6.46 -6.34
N ALA A 33 -11.01 6.53 -6.47
CA ALA A 33 -10.16 7.27 -5.54
C ALA A 33 -10.57 8.74 -5.41
N LYS A 34 -10.86 9.41 -6.52
CA LYS A 34 -11.33 10.82 -6.52
C LYS A 34 -12.65 11.01 -5.78
N LYS A 35 -13.56 10.02 -5.85
CA LYS A 35 -14.88 10.11 -5.23
C LYS A 35 -14.84 10.08 -3.70
N LEU A 36 -13.77 9.54 -3.13
CA LEU A 36 -13.52 9.59 -1.69
C LEU A 36 -13.01 10.95 -1.21
N MET A 37 -12.55 11.81 -2.11
CA MET A 37 -12.12 13.18 -1.80
C MET A 37 -13.26 14.17 -2.07
N THR A 38 -13.28 15.28 -1.35
CA THR A 38 -14.13 16.41 -1.75
C THR A 38 -13.43 17.21 -2.85
N ALA A 39 -14.18 18.06 -3.58
CA ALA A 39 -13.59 18.93 -4.59
C ALA A 39 -12.58 19.90 -3.96
N GLU A 40 -12.88 20.39 -2.75
CA GLU A 40 -12.02 21.29 -2.00
C GLU A 40 -10.72 20.59 -1.55
N GLU A 41 -10.80 19.34 -1.09
CA GLU A 41 -9.62 18.55 -0.72
C GLU A 41 -8.74 18.27 -1.94
N TYR A 42 -9.34 17.89 -3.06
CA TYR A 42 -8.62 17.63 -4.29
C TYR A 42 -7.89 18.89 -4.78
N ALA A 43 -8.59 20.04 -4.83
CA ALA A 43 -8.00 21.33 -5.19
C ALA A 43 -6.92 21.79 -4.20
N ALA A 44 -7.13 21.55 -2.89
CA ALA A 44 -6.14 21.89 -1.87
C ALA A 44 -4.85 21.08 -2.03
N VAL A 45 -4.95 19.78 -2.36
CA VAL A 45 -3.76 18.94 -2.64
C VAL A 45 -3.04 19.44 -3.89
N GLN A 46 -3.77 19.77 -4.96
CA GLN A 46 -3.17 20.38 -6.17
C GLN A 46 -2.43 21.68 -5.84
N GLY A 47 -3.06 22.58 -5.09
CA GLY A 47 -2.44 23.83 -4.65
C GLY A 47 -1.19 23.60 -3.82
N TYR A 48 -1.23 22.68 -2.85
CA TYR A 48 -0.07 22.31 -2.04
C TYR A 48 1.11 21.79 -2.87
N ILE A 49 0.84 20.97 -3.88
CA ILE A 49 1.87 20.45 -4.79
C ILE A 49 2.48 21.58 -5.61
N LEU A 50 1.66 22.48 -6.18
CA LEU A 50 2.13 23.60 -6.99
C LEU A 50 2.90 24.63 -6.16
N ASP A 51 2.46 24.93 -4.95
CA ASP A 51 3.17 25.80 -4.01
C ASP A 51 4.52 25.18 -3.58
N GLY A 52 4.60 23.84 -3.55
CA GLY A 52 5.77 23.07 -3.19
C GLY A 52 6.75 22.76 -4.33
N VAL A 53 6.59 23.28 -5.53
CA VAL A 53 7.45 22.96 -6.70
C VAL A 53 8.92 23.08 -6.38
N GLN A 54 9.37 24.15 -5.73
CA GLN A 54 10.77 24.38 -5.38
C GLN A 54 11.32 23.35 -4.36
N PHE A 55 10.44 22.73 -3.59
CA PHE A 55 10.81 21.62 -2.68
C PHE A 55 11.01 20.33 -3.46
N PHE A 56 10.11 20.01 -4.38
CA PHE A 56 10.18 18.78 -5.18
C PHE A 56 11.28 18.86 -6.25
N GLU A 57 11.34 19.96 -6.98
CA GLU A 57 12.20 20.19 -8.14
C GLU A 57 12.87 21.57 -8.04
N PRO A 58 13.95 21.73 -7.25
CA PRO A 58 14.58 23.03 -7.00
C PRO A 58 15.16 23.69 -8.25
N GLU A 59 15.48 22.90 -9.27
CA GLU A 59 16.06 23.39 -10.55
C GLU A 59 14.99 23.93 -11.51
N LEU A 60 13.71 23.66 -11.25
CA LEU A 60 12.61 24.15 -12.07
C LEU A 60 12.25 25.59 -11.69
N ASP A 61 12.08 26.43 -12.71
CA ASP A 61 11.50 27.77 -12.57
C ASP A 61 9.98 27.69 -12.83
N PRO A 62 9.13 27.75 -11.78
CA PRO A 62 7.68 27.63 -11.97
C PRO A 62 7.08 28.68 -12.87
N ALA A 63 7.71 29.88 -12.96
CA ALA A 63 7.21 30.97 -13.78
C ALA A 63 7.35 30.73 -15.31
N LYS A 64 8.12 29.71 -15.69
CA LYS A 64 8.37 29.33 -17.10
C LYS A 64 7.58 28.10 -17.55
N GLN A 65 6.75 27.54 -16.70
CA GLN A 65 6.03 26.30 -16.97
C GLN A 65 4.52 26.50 -16.80
N GLU A 66 3.74 25.75 -17.55
CA GLU A 66 2.30 25.70 -17.35
C GLU A 66 1.96 24.92 -16.06
N PRO A 67 1.05 25.43 -15.21
CA PRO A 67 0.72 24.77 -13.94
C PRO A 67 0.27 23.31 -14.08
N THR A 68 -0.40 22.98 -15.17
CA THR A 68 -0.84 21.61 -15.47
C THR A 68 0.32 20.67 -15.77
N GLU A 69 1.33 21.13 -16.50
CA GLU A 69 2.54 20.37 -16.82
C GLU A 69 3.40 20.17 -15.57
N LEU A 70 3.54 21.21 -14.72
CA LEU A 70 4.22 21.11 -13.43
C LEU A 70 3.55 20.08 -12.53
N LEU A 71 2.23 20.15 -12.40
CA LEU A 71 1.47 19.23 -11.58
C LEU A 71 1.64 17.78 -12.06
N HIS A 72 1.51 17.56 -13.37
CA HIS A 72 1.69 16.25 -14.00
C HIS A 72 3.08 15.70 -13.70
N ARG A 73 4.12 16.50 -13.92
CA ARG A 73 5.50 16.12 -13.65
C ARG A 73 5.72 15.75 -12.19
N ILE A 74 5.30 16.60 -11.25
CA ILE A 74 5.53 16.34 -9.82
C ILE A 74 4.75 15.12 -9.36
N VAL A 75 3.53 14.94 -9.81
CA VAL A 75 2.73 13.76 -9.47
C VAL A 75 3.41 12.49 -9.99
N ASN A 76 3.82 12.45 -11.26
CA ASN A 76 4.41 11.26 -11.88
C ASN A 76 5.83 10.95 -11.38
N VAL A 77 6.55 11.91 -10.84
CA VAL A 77 7.90 11.69 -10.30
C VAL A 77 7.86 11.41 -8.81
N HIS A 78 7.07 12.15 -8.02
CA HIS A 78 7.21 12.14 -6.56
C HIS A 78 6.05 11.49 -5.80
N ILE A 79 4.84 11.42 -6.38
CA ILE A 79 3.64 11.06 -5.63
C ILE A 79 3.05 9.73 -6.10
N ALA A 80 2.86 9.57 -7.40
CA ALA A 80 2.14 8.46 -7.99
C ALA A 80 2.91 7.13 -8.05
N PRO A 81 4.24 7.08 -8.31
CA PRO A 81 4.93 5.82 -8.58
C PRO A 81 4.75 4.77 -7.48
N SER A 82 4.99 5.14 -6.22
CA SER A 82 4.90 4.19 -5.11
C SER A 82 3.48 3.64 -4.89
N PRO A 83 2.42 4.48 -4.69
CA PRO A 83 1.08 3.94 -4.45
C PRO A 83 0.47 3.20 -5.65
N LEU A 84 0.82 3.57 -6.89
CA LEU A 84 0.29 2.89 -8.08
C LEU A 84 0.96 1.55 -8.31
N CYS A 85 2.30 1.52 -8.33
CA CYS A 85 3.03 0.28 -8.64
C CYS A 85 2.78 -0.80 -7.59
N ARG A 86 2.78 -0.44 -6.28
CA ARG A 86 2.48 -1.42 -5.23
C ARG A 86 1.05 -1.94 -5.28
N ALA A 87 0.07 -1.09 -5.65
CA ALA A 87 -1.32 -1.52 -5.83
C ALA A 87 -1.46 -2.46 -7.04
N ALA A 88 -0.87 -2.10 -8.18
CA ALA A 88 -0.88 -2.93 -9.39
C ALA A 88 -0.28 -4.33 -9.13
N TYR A 89 0.91 -4.36 -8.52
CA TYR A 89 1.58 -5.61 -8.13
C TYR A 89 0.71 -6.46 -7.18
N THR A 90 0.21 -5.83 -6.13
CA THR A 90 -0.57 -6.54 -5.11
C THR A 90 -1.86 -7.11 -5.66
N GLU A 91 -2.61 -6.37 -6.47
CA GLU A 91 -3.86 -6.89 -7.06
C GLU A 91 -3.59 -8.00 -8.09
N GLN A 92 -2.48 -7.94 -8.82
CA GLN A 92 -2.07 -9.04 -9.69
C GLN A 92 -1.74 -10.29 -8.87
N ALA A 93 -0.93 -10.16 -7.82
CA ALA A 93 -0.59 -11.26 -6.91
C ALA A 93 -1.83 -11.84 -6.21
N LEU A 94 -2.76 -10.99 -5.77
CA LEU A 94 -4.03 -11.41 -5.17
C LEU A 94 -4.88 -12.23 -6.15
N LYS A 95 -4.99 -11.79 -7.41
CA LYS A 95 -5.74 -12.52 -8.45
C LYS A 95 -5.12 -13.90 -8.70
N ALA A 96 -3.79 -14.00 -8.73
CA ALA A 96 -3.08 -15.28 -8.82
C ALA A 96 -3.31 -16.18 -7.59
N ALA A 97 -3.23 -15.62 -6.38
CA ALA A 97 -3.49 -16.34 -5.14
C ALA A 97 -4.95 -16.84 -5.05
N ALA A 98 -5.91 -16.10 -5.57
CA ALA A 98 -7.31 -16.51 -5.62
C ALA A 98 -7.52 -17.76 -6.47
N LEU A 99 -6.78 -17.91 -7.59
CA LEU A 99 -6.80 -19.12 -8.43
C LEU A 99 -6.24 -20.34 -7.70
N THR A 100 -5.37 -20.15 -6.71
CA THR A 100 -4.76 -21.23 -5.91
C THR A 100 -5.46 -21.46 -4.56
N GLY A 101 -6.68 -20.94 -4.39
CA GLY A 101 -7.56 -21.28 -3.28
C GLY A 101 -7.64 -20.29 -2.13
N THR A 102 -7.07 -19.09 -2.26
CA THR A 102 -7.28 -17.98 -1.31
C THR A 102 -8.78 -17.67 -1.19
N LYS A 103 -9.28 -17.47 0.03
CA LYS A 103 -10.70 -17.20 0.33
C LYS A 103 -10.93 -15.87 1.02
N GLN A 104 -9.91 -15.33 1.67
CA GLN A 104 -9.98 -14.09 2.44
C GLN A 104 -8.85 -13.17 2.03
N TYR A 105 -9.16 -11.89 1.96
CA TYR A 105 -8.21 -10.82 1.72
C TYR A 105 -8.23 -9.82 2.87
N VAL A 106 -7.09 -9.53 3.45
CA VAL A 106 -6.92 -8.57 4.55
C VAL A 106 -6.03 -7.43 4.07
N ILE A 107 -6.53 -6.20 4.15
CA ILE A 107 -5.80 -4.97 3.82
C ILE A 107 -5.38 -4.32 5.13
N LEU A 108 -4.09 -4.39 5.46
CA LEU A 108 -3.52 -3.81 6.68
C LEU A 108 -3.09 -2.37 6.39
N GLY A 109 -3.68 -1.41 7.10
CA GLY A 109 -3.51 0.01 6.82
C GLY A 109 -4.29 0.43 5.57
N ALA A 110 -5.59 0.09 5.51
CA ALA A 110 -6.41 0.26 4.32
C ALA A 110 -6.57 1.72 3.85
N GLY A 111 -6.42 2.71 4.73
CA GLY A 111 -6.52 4.13 4.37
C GLY A 111 -7.73 4.44 3.51
N MET A 112 -7.48 5.04 2.35
CA MET A 112 -8.49 5.34 1.32
C MET A 112 -8.47 4.30 0.18
N ASP A 113 -8.16 3.04 0.47
CA ASP A 113 -8.26 1.95 -0.51
C ASP A 113 -9.68 1.81 -1.04
N THR A 114 -9.83 1.47 -2.32
CA THR A 114 -11.12 1.37 -3.01
C THR A 114 -11.39 -0.04 -3.55
N PHE A 115 -10.51 -1.01 -3.31
CA PHE A 115 -10.59 -2.37 -3.83
C PHE A 115 -11.96 -2.99 -3.65
N ALA A 116 -12.51 -2.93 -2.43
CA ALA A 116 -13.80 -3.53 -2.10
C ALA A 116 -14.99 -2.94 -2.87
N PHE A 117 -14.84 -1.75 -3.42
CA PHE A 117 -15.88 -1.06 -4.20
C PHE A 117 -15.64 -1.18 -5.72
N ARG A 118 -14.39 -1.40 -6.16
CA ARG A 118 -14.02 -1.62 -7.56
C ARG A 118 -14.20 -3.08 -7.97
N GLU A 119 -13.73 -4.02 -7.17
CA GLU A 119 -13.61 -5.44 -7.48
C GLU A 119 -14.81 -6.26 -6.99
N LYS A 120 -16.02 -5.90 -7.44
CA LYS A 120 -17.28 -6.51 -7.02
C LYS A 120 -17.36 -8.03 -7.32
N GLU A 121 -16.77 -8.46 -8.44
CA GLU A 121 -16.75 -9.87 -8.81
C GLU A 121 -15.85 -10.69 -7.89
N PHE A 122 -14.75 -10.10 -7.42
CA PHE A 122 -13.89 -10.71 -6.41
C PHE A 122 -14.64 -10.86 -5.08
N LEU A 123 -15.31 -9.80 -4.63
CA LEU A 123 -16.07 -9.81 -3.39
C LEU A 123 -17.26 -10.79 -3.41
N ALA A 124 -17.84 -11.06 -4.58
CA ALA A 124 -18.91 -12.06 -4.68
C ALA A 124 -18.46 -13.47 -4.25
N LYS A 125 -17.15 -13.75 -4.25
CA LYS A 125 -16.57 -15.08 -3.97
C LYS A 125 -15.63 -15.10 -2.77
N HIS A 126 -15.21 -13.94 -2.29
CA HIS A 126 -14.18 -13.79 -1.25
C HIS A 126 -14.65 -12.81 -0.19
N ARG A 127 -14.12 -12.97 1.01
CA ARG A 127 -14.32 -12.04 2.10
C ARG A 127 -13.15 -11.07 2.18
N VAL A 128 -13.43 -9.79 2.38
CA VAL A 128 -12.42 -8.73 2.48
C VAL A 128 -12.51 -8.08 3.86
N PHE A 129 -11.36 -7.85 4.48
CA PHE A 129 -11.22 -7.17 5.76
C PHE A 129 -10.33 -5.94 5.56
N GLU A 130 -10.87 -4.77 5.80
CA GLU A 130 -10.10 -3.54 5.85
C GLU A 130 -9.73 -3.22 7.29
N VAL A 131 -8.44 -3.29 7.59
CA VAL A 131 -7.88 -3.01 8.92
C VAL A 131 -7.21 -1.65 8.89
N ASP A 132 -7.58 -0.76 9.79
CA ASP A 132 -6.95 0.56 9.92
C ASP A 132 -7.19 1.15 11.30
N HIS A 133 -6.45 2.21 11.62
CA HIS A 133 -6.65 2.98 12.83
C HIS A 133 -8.10 3.46 12.93
N PRO A 134 -8.74 3.41 14.12
CA PRO A 134 -10.17 3.73 14.28
C PRO A 134 -10.58 5.10 13.71
N LEU A 135 -9.72 6.11 13.83
CA LEU A 135 -10.02 7.46 13.32
C LEU A 135 -9.99 7.51 11.79
N THR A 136 -8.99 6.88 11.15
CA THR A 136 -8.88 6.79 9.68
C THR A 136 -10.07 6.02 9.10
N GLN A 137 -10.42 4.92 9.75
CA GLN A 137 -11.54 4.11 9.30
C GLN A 137 -12.89 4.83 9.45
N THR A 138 -13.07 5.60 10.51
CA THR A 138 -14.27 6.43 10.70
C THR A 138 -14.39 7.46 9.59
N ASP A 139 -13.32 8.21 9.29
CA ASP A 139 -13.30 9.18 8.20
C ASP A 139 -13.61 8.52 6.84
N LYS A 140 -12.99 7.37 6.55
CA LYS A 140 -13.29 6.61 5.32
C LYS A 140 -14.77 6.23 5.22
N ARG A 141 -15.37 5.74 6.29
CA ARG A 141 -16.80 5.35 6.31
C ARG A 141 -17.73 6.55 6.13
N GLU A 142 -17.39 7.71 6.67
CA GLU A 142 -18.13 8.96 6.43
C GLU A 142 -18.04 9.37 4.96
N ARG A 143 -16.86 9.25 4.34
CA ARG A 143 -16.64 9.49 2.90
C ARG A 143 -17.45 8.53 2.04
N ILE A 144 -17.46 7.25 2.36
CA ILE A 144 -18.30 6.23 1.69
C ILE A 144 -19.79 6.61 1.80
N THR A 145 -20.24 7.04 2.97
CA THR A 145 -21.63 7.48 3.17
C THR A 145 -21.96 8.69 2.29
N ARG A 146 -21.04 9.66 2.20
CA ARG A 146 -21.19 10.86 1.36
C ARG A 146 -21.29 10.51 -0.13
N THR A 147 -20.58 9.49 -0.60
CA THR A 147 -20.67 9.05 -1.99
C THR A 147 -21.95 8.30 -2.33
N GLY A 148 -22.72 7.89 -1.34
CA GLY A 148 -23.90 7.04 -1.51
C GLY A 148 -23.58 5.59 -1.86
N TRP A 149 -22.35 5.14 -1.67
CA TRP A 149 -21.98 3.76 -1.96
C TRP A 149 -22.58 2.80 -0.93
N THR A 150 -23.09 1.68 -1.43
CA THR A 150 -23.49 0.58 -0.56
C THR A 150 -22.28 -0.23 -0.16
N VAL A 151 -22.07 -0.41 1.13
CA VAL A 151 -21.00 -1.27 1.66
C VAL A 151 -21.31 -2.73 1.29
N PRO A 152 -20.40 -3.43 0.58
CA PRO A 152 -20.61 -4.82 0.22
C PRO A 152 -20.75 -5.73 1.45
N GLY A 153 -21.65 -6.72 1.40
CA GLY A 153 -21.88 -7.63 2.53
C GLY A 153 -20.69 -8.51 2.92
N ASN A 154 -19.74 -8.70 1.99
CA ASN A 154 -18.50 -9.45 2.20
C ASN A 154 -17.32 -8.57 2.61
N LEU A 155 -17.53 -7.27 2.84
CA LEU A 155 -16.54 -6.35 3.39
C LEU A 155 -16.76 -6.19 4.90
N ALA A 156 -15.71 -6.39 5.68
CA ALA A 156 -15.66 -6.08 7.10
C ALA A 156 -14.65 -4.95 7.37
N PHE A 157 -15.09 -3.91 8.06
CA PHE A 157 -14.21 -2.88 8.61
C PHE A 157 -13.75 -3.30 10.01
N VAL A 158 -12.43 -3.36 10.22
CA VAL A 158 -11.82 -3.82 11.47
C VAL A 158 -10.95 -2.70 12.04
N PRO A 159 -11.47 -1.91 12.99
CA PRO A 159 -10.69 -0.84 13.60
C PRO A 159 -9.61 -1.44 14.51
N VAL A 160 -8.33 -1.08 14.25
CA VAL A 160 -7.17 -1.57 15.00
C VAL A 160 -6.13 -0.47 15.13
N ASP A 161 -5.76 -0.13 16.34
CA ASP A 161 -4.53 0.61 16.63
C ASP A 161 -3.39 -0.41 16.77
N PHE A 162 -2.53 -0.53 15.74
CA PHE A 162 -1.43 -1.50 15.71
C PHE A 162 -0.45 -1.39 16.89
N THR A 163 -0.49 -0.28 17.63
CA THR A 163 0.37 -0.07 18.80
C THR A 163 -0.26 -0.52 20.11
N LYS A 164 -1.56 -0.85 20.15
CA LYS A 164 -2.31 -1.13 21.38
C LYS A 164 -3.17 -2.38 21.29
N ASP A 165 -3.77 -2.63 20.12
CA ASP A 165 -4.79 -3.65 19.96
C ASP A 165 -4.20 -4.99 19.52
N ASN A 166 -4.88 -6.08 19.87
CA ASN A 166 -4.53 -7.40 19.40
C ASN A 166 -5.17 -7.66 18.02
N LEU A 167 -4.37 -7.53 16.95
CA LEU A 167 -4.82 -7.75 15.58
C LEU A 167 -5.52 -9.10 15.40
N THR A 168 -4.98 -10.17 16.02
CA THR A 168 -5.53 -11.52 15.89
C THR A 168 -6.95 -11.59 16.45
N GLU A 169 -7.17 -11.05 17.64
CA GLU A 169 -8.49 -11.04 18.27
C GLU A 169 -9.49 -10.18 17.50
N CYS A 170 -9.06 -9.00 17.03
CA CYS A 170 -9.91 -8.10 16.25
C CYS A 170 -10.38 -8.76 14.95
N LEU A 171 -9.49 -9.41 14.19
CA LEU A 171 -9.82 -10.10 12.95
C LEU A 171 -10.74 -11.30 13.18
N ILE A 172 -10.46 -12.15 14.18
CA ILE A 172 -11.31 -13.31 14.51
C ILE A 172 -12.71 -12.82 14.94
N THR A 173 -12.79 -11.78 15.76
CA THR A 173 -14.08 -11.19 16.17
C THR A 173 -14.86 -10.65 14.97
N ALA A 174 -14.17 -10.11 13.97
CA ALA A 174 -14.78 -9.67 12.71
C ALA A 174 -15.17 -10.84 11.79
N GLY A 175 -14.88 -12.08 12.20
CA GLY A 175 -15.21 -13.32 11.50
C GLY A 175 -14.19 -13.76 10.48
N PHE A 176 -12.92 -13.38 10.65
CA PHE A 176 -11.80 -13.97 9.92
C PHE A 176 -11.59 -15.42 10.38
N ASP A 177 -11.39 -16.33 9.44
CA ASP A 177 -11.12 -17.74 9.69
C ASP A 177 -9.64 -18.06 9.44
N PRO A 178 -8.84 -18.31 10.49
CA PRO A 178 -7.42 -18.60 10.34
C PRO A 178 -7.14 -20.01 9.77
N SER A 179 -8.16 -20.83 9.58
CA SER A 179 -8.02 -22.16 9.00
C SER A 179 -8.03 -22.17 7.47
N VAL A 180 -8.45 -21.06 6.85
CA VAL A 180 -8.50 -20.97 5.38
C VAL A 180 -7.37 -20.12 4.83
N LYS A 181 -6.91 -20.50 3.63
CA LYS A 181 -5.86 -19.76 2.92
C LYS A 181 -6.27 -18.32 2.67
N SER A 182 -5.42 -17.39 3.07
CA SER A 182 -5.69 -15.96 3.07
C SER A 182 -4.56 -15.18 2.39
N PHE A 183 -4.90 -14.01 1.88
CA PHE A 183 -3.95 -13.05 1.33
C PHE A 183 -3.96 -11.80 2.20
N PHE A 184 -2.78 -11.28 2.53
CA PHE A 184 -2.60 -10.04 3.28
C PHE A 184 -1.83 -9.05 2.44
N SER A 185 -2.31 -7.82 2.34
CA SER A 185 -1.52 -6.69 1.86
C SER A 185 -1.19 -5.75 3.01
N TRP A 186 0.06 -5.29 3.03
CA TRP A 186 0.58 -4.40 4.06
C TRP A 186 1.41 -3.31 3.41
N LEU A 187 0.71 -2.39 2.74
CA LEU A 187 1.27 -1.44 1.79
C LEU A 187 1.39 -0.03 2.38
N GLY A 188 2.60 0.56 2.29
CA GLY A 188 2.86 1.92 2.74
C GLY A 188 2.78 2.10 4.24
N VAL A 189 3.08 1.06 5.01
CA VAL A 189 2.96 1.05 6.48
C VAL A 189 4.27 0.66 7.15
N THR A 190 5.01 -0.31 6.61
CA THR A 190 6.23 -0.86 7.22
C THR A 190 7.25 0.20 7.57
N TYR A 191 7.41 1.22 6.73
CA TYR A 191 8.37 2.32 6.92
C TYR A 191 8.22 3.05 8.25
N TYR A 192 6.99 3.16 8.76
CA TYR A 192 6.64 3.94 9.95
C TYR A 192 6.70 3.14 11.24
N LEU A 193 6.93 1.84 11.15
CA LEU A 193 6.99 0.93 12.29
C LEU A 193 8.43 0.68 12.71
N SER A 194 8.64 0.52 14.02
CA SER A 194 9.92 0.03 14.54
C SER A 194 10.11 -1.46 14.20
N ALA A 195 11.35 -1.94 14.25
CA ALA A 195 11.65 -3.35 14.04
C ALA A 195 10.87 -4.27 15.00
N GLU A 196 10.66 -3.84 16.26
CA GLU A 196 9.87 -4.58 17.26
C GLU A 196 8.39 -4.61 16.89
N ALA A 197 7.85 -3.51 16.35
CA ALA A 197 6.47 -3.46 15.91
C ALA A 197 6.25 -4.39 14.69
N ILE A 198 7.19 -4.42 13.75
CA ILE A 198 7.17 -5.34 12.61
C ILE A 198 7.25 -6.79 13.08
N ASP A 199 8.13 -7.12 14.01
CA ASP A 199 8.25 -8.45 14.62
C ASP A 199 6.94 -8.90 15.30
N THR A 200 6.29 -7.98 16.01
CA THR A 200 4.99 -8.20 16.65
C THR A 200 3.90 -8.46 15.61
N MET A 201 3.84 -7.67 14.54
CA MET A 201 2.90 -7.86 13.44
C MET A 201 3.11 -9.21 12.75
N LEU A 202 4.35 -9.59 12.44
CA LEU A 202 4.65 -10.89 11.84
C LEU A 202 4.28 -12.05 12.77
N THR A 203 4.43 -11.88 14.10
CA THR A 203 3.93 -12.84 15.10
C THR A 203 2.41 -13.01 14.99
N ALA A 204 1.65 -11.93 14.89
CA ALA A 204 0.21 -11.99 14.73
C ALA A 204 -0.18 -12.67 13.40
N LEU A 205 0.45 -12.26 12.30
CA LEU A 205 0.22 -12.84 10.97
C LEU A 205 0.55 -14.32 10.92
N SER A 206 1.60 -14.77 11.62
CA SER A 206 1.95 -16.19 11.70
C SER A 206 0.87 -17.07 12.36
N ARG A 207 0.03 -16.48 13.20
CA ARG A 207 -1.12 -17.15 13.86
C ARG A 207 -2.38 -17.11 13.02
N LEU A 208 -2.52 -16.09 12.19
CA LEU A 208 -3.67 -15.88 11.32
C LEU A 208 -3.56 -16.62 9.98
N CYS A 209 -2.33 -16.89 9.52
CA CYS A 209 -2.08 -17.51 8.23
C CYS A 209 -2.15 -19.03 8.29
N ALA A 210 -3.12 -19.63 7.60
CA ALA A 210 -3.05 -21.03 7.20
C ALA A 210 -1.87 -21.26 6.24
N ASP A 211 -1.43 -22.51 6.12
CA ASP A 211 -0.35 -22.90 5.22
C ASP A 211 -0.64 -22.47 3.76
N GLY A 212 0.36 -21.93 3.09
CA GLY A 212 0.24 -21.37 1.75
C GLY A 212 -0.46 -20.01 1.67
N SER A 213 -0.83 -19.38 2.79
CA SER A 213 -1.27 -17.98 2.81
C SER A 213 -0.15 -17.04 2.40
N THR A 214 -0.50 -15.92 1.80
CA THR A 214 0.44 -14.97 1.19
C THR A 214 0.39 -13.63 1.92
N ILE A 215 1.54 -13.00 2.09
CA ILE A 215 1.68 -11.61 2.54
C ILE A 215 2.43 -10.83 1.46
N VAL A 216 1.88 -9.69 1.03
CA VAL A 216 2.56 -8.73 0.16
C VAL A 216 2.77 -7.43 0.93
N PHE A 217 3.97 -6.90 0.90
CA PHE A 217 4.31 -5.62 1.52
C PHE A 217 5.45 -4.93 0.77
N ASP A 218 5.53 -3.62 0.92
CA ASP A 218 6.64 -2.80 0.47
C ASP A 218 7.50 -2.37 1.66
N TYR A 219 8.82 -2.28 1.44
CA TYR A 219 9.77 -1.93 2.48
C TYR A 219 10.98 -1.19 1.92
N PRO A 220 11.60 -0.28 2.71
CA PRO A 220 12.84 0.37 2.31
C PRO A 220 14.03 -0.58 2.45
N ASP A 221 14.95 -0.52 1.48
CA ASP A 221 16.22 -1.23 1.60
C ASP A 221 17.18 -0.57 2.62
N GLU A 222 18.31 -1.22 2.88
CA GLU A 222 19.29 -0.81 3.88
C GLU A 222 19.92 0.56 3.61
N ASP A 223 19.95 1.01 2.36
CA ASP A 223 20.56 2.28 1.94
C ASP A 223 19.57 3.46 1.94
N PHE A 224 18.27 3.21 2.20
CA PHE A 224 17.20 4.20 2.10
C PHE A 224 17.46 5.48 2.90
N PHE A 225 17.95 5.38 4.13
CA PHE A 225 18.20 6.55 4.97
C PHE A 225 19.47 7.32 4.60
N ASP A 226 20.40 6.68 3.90
CA ASP A 226 21.64 7.26 3.38
C ASP A 226 21.54 7.63 1.90
N ALA A 227 20.34 7.48 1.30
CA ALA A 227 20.06 7.76 -0.11
C ALA A 227 20.43 9.20 -0.49
N ARG A 228 21.04 9.35 -1.68
CA ARG A 228 21.40 10.66 -2.24
C ARG A 228 20.33 11.24 -3.14
N GLU A 229 19.38 10.42 -3.53
CA GLU A 229 18.27 10.77 -4.40
C GLU A 229 17.37 11.79 -3.71
N LYS A 230 17.20 12.93 -4.36
CA LYS A 230 16.46 14.07 -3.80
C LYS A 230 15.03 13.70 -3.40
N ARG A 231 14.34 12.90 -4.21
CA ARG A 231 12.97 12.50 -3.91
C ARG A 231 12.85 11.57 -2.70
N VAL A 232 13.85 10.70 -2.46
CA VAL A 232 13.91 9.87 -1.24
C VAL A 232 14.08 10.75 -0.02
N GLN A 233 15.05 11.68 -0.06
CA GLN A 233 15.28 12.66 1.00
C GLN A 233 14.02 13.50 1.28
N ASN A 234 13.36 14.00 0.23
CA ASN A 234 12.13 14.76 0.35
C ASN A 234 11.01 13.95 1.01
N THR A 235 10.86 12.68 0.65
CA THR A 235 9.86 11.78 1.24
C THR A 235 10.11 11.56 2.73
N ILE A 236 11.37 11.31 3.15
CA ILE A 236 11.75 11.19 4.56
C ILE A 236 11.45 12.48 5.33
N MET A 237 11.78 13.64 4.74
CA MET A 237 11.50 14.95 5.36
C MET A 237 10.01 15.21 5.50
N MET A 238 9.20 14.93 4.48
CA MET A 238 7.74 15.10 4.52
C MET A 238 7.10 14.20 5.58
N ALA A 239 7.50 12.94 5.66
CA ALA A 239 7.02 12.00 6.66
C ALA A 239 7.30 12.51 8.08
N LYS A 240 8.53 12.98 8.33
CA LYS A 240 8.93 13.57 9.62
C LYS A 240 8.14 14.83 9.94
N ALA A 241 7.96 15.73 8.98
CA ALA A 241 7.19 16.97 9.16
C ALA A 241 5.69 16.69 9.39
N GLY A 242 5.14 15.62 8.80
CA GLY A 242 3.78 15.15 9.04
C GLY A 242 3.55 14.49 10.40
N GLY A 243 4.62 14.27 11.19
CA GLY A 243 4.54 13.62 12.51
C GLY A 243 4.56 12.08 12.42
N GLU A 244 4.83 11.51 11.26
CA GLU A 244 4.93 10.06 10.99
C GLU A 244 6.35 9.75 10.48
N PRO A 245 7.43 9.85 11.31
CA PRO A 245 8.79 9.61 10.84
C PRO A 245 8.97 8.15 10.42
N MET A 246 9.71 7.94 9.34
CA MET A 246 10.13 6.61 8.91
C MET A 246 11.19 6.05 9.87
N GLN A 247 11.12 4.74 10.19
CA GLN A 247 11.88 4.14 11.29
C GLN A 247 12.60 2.85 10.88
N SER A 248 12.17 2.16 9.84
CA SER A 248 12.72 0.86 9.46
C SER A 248 13.19 0.80 8.01
N ALA A 249 14.27 0.07 7.82
CA ALA A 249 14.82 -0.35 6.55
C ALA A 249 15.49 -1.72 6.77
N PHE A 250 15.55 -2.57 5.75
CA PHE A 250 16.08 -3.91 5.88
C PHE A 250 16.93 -4.29 4.68
N SER A 251 18.10 -4.89 4.94
CA SER A 251 18.78 -5.68 3.92
C SER A 251 17.97 -6.95 3.60
N TYR A 252 18.23 -7.52 2.42
CA TYR A 252 17.59 -8.80 2.05
C TYR A 252 17.77 -9.88 3.13
N LYS A 253 18.99 -10.02 3.67
CA LYS A 253 19.30 -11.05 4.68
C LYS A 253 18.59 -10.83 6.01
N GLU A 254 18.42 -9.59 6.43
CA GLU A 254 17.68 -9.27 7.66
C GLU A 254 16.20 -9.58 7.48
N LEU A 255 15.61 -9.16 6.35
CA LEU A 255 14.22 -9.45 6.03
C LEU A 255 13.97 -10.96 5.92
N GLU A 256 14.82 -11.69 5.20
CA GLU A 256 14.72 -13.15 5.06
C GLU A 256 14.72 -13.84 6.42
N LYS A 257 15.68 -13.53 7.30
CA LYS A 257 15.76 -14.08 8.66
C LYS A 257 14.53 -13.74 9.49
N LEU A 258 14.05 -12.49 9.37
CA LEU A 258 12.87 -12.03 10.09
C LEU A 258 11.62 -12.80 9.65
N LEU A 259 11.41 -12.97 8.37
CA LEU A 259 10.30 -13.74 7.81
C LEU A 259 10.40 -15.22 8.17
N GLU A 260 11.59 -15.82 8.05
CA GLU A 260 11.82 -17.23 8.44
C GLU A 260 11.54 -17.51 9.90
N LYS A 261 11.93 -16.62 10.81
CA LYS A 261 11.61 -16.67 12.25
C LYS A 261 10.12 -16.84 12.50
N HIS A 262 9.29 -16.21 11.67
CA HIS A 262 7.82 -16.25 11.77
C HIS A 262 7.18 -17.29 10.83
N GLY A 263 7.99 -18.12 10.17
CA GLY A 263 7.53 -19.22 9.32
C GLY A 263 6.99 -18.76 7.96
N PHE A 264 7.53 -17.68 7.43
CA PHE A 264 7.30 -17.24 6.06
C PHE A 264 8.56 -17.44 5.21
N LEU A 265 8.38 -17.64 3.91
CA LEU A 265 9.44 -17.68 2.92
C LEU A 265 9.21 -16.55 1.91
N ILE A 266 10.28 -15.87 1.52
CA ILE A 266 10.24 -14.96 0.38
C ILE A 266 10.01 -15.81 -0.87
N TYR A 267 8.90 -15.57 -1.55
CA TYR A 267 8.57 -16.22 -2.83
C TYR A 267 9.02 -15.34 -4.00
N GLU A 268 8.79 -14.04 -3.88
CA GLU A 268 9.19 -13.05 -4.87
C GLU A 268 9.63 -11.76 -4.19
N LEU A 269 10.65 -11.12 -4.74
CA LEU A 269 11.12 -9.82 -4.31
C LEU A 269 11.38 -8.99 -5.57
N LEU A 270 10.73 -7.83 -5.65
CA LEU A 270 10.96 -6.86 -6.71
C LEU A 270 11.78 -5.69 -6.18
N THR A 271 12.93 -5.47 -6.81
CA THR A 271 13.76 -4.28 -6.63
C THR A 271 13.17 -3.10 -7.42
N PRO A 272 13.63 -1.84 -7.22
CA PRO A 272 13.23 -0.72 -8.05
C PRO A 272 13.42 -0.96 -9.55
N ASP A 273 14.48 -1.67 -9.96
CA ASP A 273 14.74 -2.02 -11.36
C ASP A 273 13.71 -3.02 -11.89
N ASP A 274 13.32 -4.00 -11.10
CA ASP A 274 12.26 -4.95 -11.44
C ASP A 274 10.90 -4.26 -11.54
N ILE A 275 10.59 -3.36 -10.59
CA ILE A 275 9.36 -2.55 -10.59
C ILE A 275 9.30 -1.68 -11.85
N GLN A 276 10.41 -1.03 -12.21
CA GLN A 276 10.51 -0.24 -13.43
C GLN A 276 10.18 -1.09 -14.65
N LYS A 277 10.90 -2.19 -14.83
CA LYS A 277 10.79 -3.05 -16.01
C LYS A 277 9.44 -3.77 -16.09
N ASP A 278 9.00 -4.37 -14.96
CA ASP A 278 7.90 -5.33 -14.99
C ASP A 278 6.53 -4.68 -14.74
N ILE A 279 6.49 -3.45 -14.26
CA ILE A 279 5.25 -2.73 -14.00
C ILE A 279 5.16 -1.48 -14.87
N ILE A 280 6.12 -0.55 -14.75
CA ILE A 280 6.03 0.77 -15.38
C ILE A 280 6.26 0.68 -16.90
N ASP A 281 7.38 0.06 -17.32
CA ASP A 281 7.72 -0.05 -18.75
C ASP A 281 6.72 -0.93 -19.50
N LYS A 282 6.21 -1.99 -18.86
CA LYS A 282 5.14 -2.83 -19.46
C LYS A 282 3.83 -2.07 -19.69
N ALA A 283 3.51 -1.12 -18.82
CA ALA A 283 2.37 -0.24 -19.00
C ALA A 283 2.62 0.85 -20.05
N GLY A 284 3.89 1.12 -20.40
CA GLY A 284 4.26 2.23 -21.27
C GLY A 284 4.11 3.59 -20.60
N ALA A 285 4.13 3.65 -19.26
CA ALA A 285 3.92 4.87 -18.50
C ALA A 285 5.20 5.69 -18.38
N ASP A 286 5.07 7.02 -18.45
CA ASP A 286 6.18 7.95 -18.25
C ASP A 286 6.37 8.23 -16.75
N MET A 287 6.83 7.21 -16.03
CA MET A 287 7.14 7.27 -14.60
C MET A 287 8.45 6.57 -14.31
N LYS A 288 9.01 6.82 -13.13
CA LYS A 288 10.19 6.13 -12.62
C LYS A 288 9.87 5.45 -11.29
N ALA A 289 10.23 4.16 -11.16
CA ALA A 289 10.12 3.42 -9.92
C ALA A 289 10.78 4.19 -8.77
N PHE A 290 10.22 4.09 -7.57
CA PHE A 290 10.74 4.81 -6.41
C PHE A 290 12.00 4.10 -5.92
N GLU A 291 13.11 4.82 -5.81
CA GLU A 291 14.41 4.28 -5.40
C GLU A 291 14.33 3.76 -3.96
N HIS A 292 15.11 2.72 -3.68
CA HIS A 292 15.25 2.14 -2.34
C HIS A 292 13.96 1.57 -1.73
N VAL A 293 12.93 1.32 -2.54
CA VAL A 293 11.69 0.69 -2.09
C VAL A 293 11.47 -0.62 -2.85
N ASN A 294 11.50 -1.72 -2.13
CA ASN A 294 11.29 -3.06 -2.64
C ASN A 294 9.87 -3.55 -2.34
N TYR A 295 9.38 -4.48 -3.17
CA TYR A 295 8.14 -5.22 -2.90
C TYR A 295 8.48 -6.67 -2.58
N CYS A 296 7.91 -7.18 -1.51
CA CYS A 296 8.10 -8.56 -1.07
C CYS A 296 6.76 -9.30 -1.05
N LEU A 297 6.75 -10.46 -1.71
CA LEU A 297 5.71 -11.45 -1.58
C LEU A 297 6.29 -12.63 -0.78
N ALA A 298 5.72 -12.88 0.39
CA ALA A 298 6.10 -13.98 1.26
C ALA A 298 4.95 -14.95 1.44
N VAL A 299 5.27 -16.23 1.55
CA VAL A 299 4.30 -17.32 1.66
C VAL A 299 4.50 -18.06 2.99
N ARG A 300 3.40 -18.38 3.66
CA ARG A 300 3.41 -19.19 4.87
C ARG A 300 3.91 -20.59 4.57
N LYS A 301 4.94 -21.07 5.29
CA LYS A 301 5.48 -22.44 5.18
C LYS A 301 4.42 -23.45 5.60
N ASP A 302 4.38 -24.56 4.91
CA ASP A 302 3.68 -25.76 5.40
C ASP A 302 4.30 -26.22 6.71
N LYS A 303 3.48 -26.53 7.71
CA LYS A 303 3.93 -27.08 9.00
C LYS A 303 4.64 -28.42 8.87
N PHE A 304 4.47 -29.10 7.73
CA PHE A 304 5.05 -30.44 7.45
C PHE A 304 6.27 -30.43 6.54
N GLY A 305 6.81 -29.27 6.17
CA GLY A 305 8.17 -29.16 5.61
C GLY A 305 8.41 -29.80 4.24
N SER A 306 7.39 -29.97 3.40
CA SER A 306 7.57 -30.48 2.03
C SER A 306 7.05 -29.47 1.01
N PHE A 307 7.95 -28.68 0.42
CA PHE A 307 7.70 -28.13 -0.91
C PHE A 307 7.68 -29.30 -1.89
N HIS A 308 6.52 -29.76 -2.32
CA HIS A 308 6.43 -30.55 -3.52
C HIS A 308 6.63 -29.62 -4.72
N ALA A 309 7.85 -29.66 -5.26
CA ALA A 309 8.26 -28.96 -6.50
C ALA A 309 7.61 -29.59 -7.78
N ASP A 310 6.56 -30.37 -7.61
CA ASP A 310 6.03 -31.22 -8.70
C ASP A 310 4.78 -30.65 -9.39
N ASN A 311 4.49 -29.35 -9.26
CA ASN A 311 3.40 -28.73 -10.01
C ASN A 311 3.81 -27.33 -10.54
N LEU A 312 4.78 -27.31 -11.46
CA LEU A 312 4.97 -26.22 -12.40
C LEU A 312 4.78 -26.71 -13.82
#